data_2080a2aec2eac1671af9841675b326db
#
_entry.id   2080a2aec2eac1671af9841675b326db
#
_cell.length_a   1.000
_cell.length_b   1.000
_cell.length_c   1.000
_cell.angle_alpha   90.00
_cell.angle_beta   90.00
_cell.angle_gamma   90.00
#
_symmetry.space_group_name_H-M   'P 1'
#
loop_
_entity.id
_entity.type
_entity.pdbx_description
1 polymer ?
#
loop_
_entity_poly.entity_id
_entity_poly.type
_entity_poly.pdbx_seq_one_letter_code
_entity_poly.pdbx_strand_id
1 'polypeptide(L)'
;GGIVGENSGSIRNTENSGNIIGVISAAGGIVGRNANGKGSVIEAFNSGDVSGNGYIGGIVGNNKGGLIEAAANEGNISADQQLAGGIAGYNTNGGKIVNASNKGIITSGNSKGDSFAGGICGFNSGGSIANSYNTGDVTADGNYVGGVCGANANALVDGVYNTGAVEGADNVGGVAGYDGNDCLLYTSDAAD
;
A
#
# COMPACT_ATOMS: atom_id res chain seq x y z
N GLY A 1 2.27 -7.63 12.49
CA GLY A 1 2.96 -8.17 11.31
C GLY A 1 3.29 -9.64 11.45
N GLY A 2 3.40 -10.31 10.31
CA GLY A 2 3.71 -11.75 10.28
C GLY A 2 5.10 -12.09 10.82
N ILE A 3 6.05 -11.20 10.64
CA ILE A 3 7.42 -11.36 11.12
C ILE A 3 7.69 -10.46 12.33
N VAL A 4 7.35 -9.16 12.22
CA VAL A 4 7.64 -8.18 13.28
C VAL A 4 6.45 -7.23 13.48
N GLY A 5 6.09 -6.98 14.72
CA GLY A 5 5.06 -5.99 15.05
C GLY A 5 5.52 -4.56 14.77
N GLU A 6 6.70 -4.17 15.24
CA GLU A 6 7.31 -2.85 14.98
C GLU A 6 8.80 -3.01 14.64
N ASN A 7 9.23 -2.40 13.52
CA ASN A 7 10.60 -2.45 13.01
C ASN A 7 11.25 -1.07 13.05
N SER A 8 12.42 -1.00 13.69
CA SER A 8 13.32 0.18 13.68
C SER A 8 14.72 -0.18 13.16
N GLY A 9 14.88 -1.38 12.62
CA GLY A 9 16.12 -1.93 12.09
C GLY A 9 15.98 -2.36 10.63
N SER A 10 16.72 -3.38 10.21
CA SER A 10 16.68 -3.91 8.85
C SER A 10 16.12 -5.34 8.85
N ILE A 11 15.10 -5.55 8.02
CA ILE A 11 14.53 -6.86 7.70
C ILE A 11 14.87 -7.14 6.24
N ARG A 12 15.43 -8.32 5.95
CA ARG A 12 15.86 -8.72 4.60
C ARG A 12 15.54 -10.18 4.32
N ASN A 13 15.27 -10.49 3.05
CA ASN A 13 15.05 -11.86 2.57
C ASN A 13 14.00 -12.60 3.42
N THR A 14 12.81 -12.03 3.53
CA THR A 14 11.76 -12.55 4.40
C THR A 14 10.51 -12.93 3.62
N GLU A 15 9.87 -14.00 4.04
CA GLU A 15 8.64 -14.48 3.46
C GLU A 15 7.58 -14.73 4.54
N ASN A 16 6.33 -14.39 4.24
CA ASN A 16 5.16 -14.78 5.01
C ASN A 16 4.12 -15.45 4.09
N SER A 17 3.69 -16.64 4.46
CA SER A 17 2.57 -17.35 3.81
C SER A 17 1.38 -17.54 4.74
N GLY A 18 1.49 -17.14 6.00
CA GLY A 18 0.40 -17.21 6.97
C GLY A 18 -0.53 -16.00 6.90
N ASN A 19 -1.81 -16.20 7.17
CA ASN A 19 -2.78 -15.11 7.22
C ASN A 19 -2.56 -14.23 8.45
N ILE A 20 -2.69 -12.92 8.29
CA ILE A 20 -2.50 -11.92 9.34
C ILE A 20 -3.81 -11.17 9.56
N ILE A 21 -4.24 -11.08 10.82
CA ILE A 21 -5.42 -10.32 11.21
C ILE A 21 -5.00 -9.21 12.19
N GLY A 22 -5.29 -7.96 11.84
CA GLY A 22 -5.01 -6.79 12.66
C GLY A 22 -6.29 -6.11 13.16
N VAL A 23 -6.56 -6.17 14.47
CA VAL A 23 -7.86 -5.73 15.02
C VAL A 23 -7.96 -4.23 15.23
N ILE A 24 -6.87 -3.51 15.53
CA ILE A 24 -6.97 -2.13 16.06
C ILE A 24 -6.19 -1.08 15.25
N SER A 25 -5.01 -1.37 14.71
CA SER A 25 -4.12 -0.31 14.26
C SER A 25 -3.49 -0.60 12.89
N ALA A 26 -2.34 -1.24 12.85
CA ALA A 26 -1.61 -1.50 11.61
C ALA A 26 -1.26 -2.97 11.50
N ALA A 27 -1.58 -3.58 10.37
CA ALA A 27 -1.19 -4.94 10.06
C ALA A 27 -0.51 -5.02 8.69
N GLY A 28 0.58 -5.76 8.62
CA GLY A 28 1.28 -6.07 7.39
C GLY A 28 1.68 -7.54 7.36
N GLY A 29 1.75 -8.12 6.19
CA GLY A 29 2.19 -9.51 6.03
C GLY A 29 3.59 -9.75 6.61
N ILE A 30 4.46 -8.75 6.55
CA ILE A 30 5.82 -8.80 7.13
C ILE A 30 5.90 -7.94 8.40
N VAL A 31 5.53 -6.66 8.34
CA VAL A 31 5.70 -5.70 9.43
C VAL A 31 4.41 -4.97 9.71
N GLY A 32 3.99 -4.89 10.97
CA GLY A 32 2.87 -4.03 11.37
C GLY A 32 3.20 -2.56 11.17
N ARG A 33 4.32 -2.10 11.75
CA ARG A 33 4.78 -0.71 11.68
C ARG A 33 6.27 -0.62 11.43
N ASN A 34 6.65 0.05 10.34
CA ASN A 34 8.04 0.37 10.02
C ASN A 34 8.32 1.80 10.48
N ALA A 35 9.08 1.97 11.58
CA ALA A 35 9.04 3.17 12.39
C ALA A 35 10.33 4.01 12.35
N ASN A 36 10.17 5.31 12.65
CA ASN A 36 11.22 6.24 13.06
C ASN A 36 12.29 6.57 12.01
N GLY A 37 11.98 6.46 10.70
CA GLY A 37 12.91 6.80 9.64
C GLY A 37 14.15 5.91 9.53
N LYS A 38 14.21 4.83 10.30
CA LYS A 38 15.33 3.88 10.35
C LYS A 38 14.96 2.46 9.92
N GLY A 39 13.68 2.13 9.95
CA GLY A 39 13.20 0.80 9.57
C GLY A 39 13.39 0.56 8.06
N SER A 40 13.94 -0.57 7.69
CA SER A 40 13.98 -1.02 6.30
C SER A 40 13.42 -2.43 6.16
N VAL A 41 12.69 -2.66 5.06
CA VAL A 41 12.15 -3.96 4.66
C VAL A 41 12.57 -4.17 3.21
N ILE A 42 13.46 -5.12 2.98
CA ILE A 42 14.13 -5.30 1.68
C ILE A 42 14.02 -6.76 1.26
N GLU A 43 13.64 -7.00 -0.01
CA GLU A 43 13.47 -8.35 -0.57
C GLU A 43 12.47 -9.17 0.28
N ALA A 44 11.26 -8.62 0.43
CA ALA A 44 10.21 -9.22 1.22
C ALA A 44 9.08 -9.76 0.33
N PHE A 45 8.58 -10.93 0.66
CA PHE A 45 7.48 -11.56 -0.06
C PHE A 45 6.34 -11.94 0.89
N ASN A 46 5.11 -11.63 0.50
CA ASN A 46 3.92 -12.07 1.20
C ASN A 46 2.94 -12.75 0.25
N SER A 47 2.56 -13.97 0.59
CA SER A 47 1.50 -14.73 -0.08
C SER A 47 0.28 -15.01 0.81
N GLY A 48 0.39 -14.72 2.11
CA GLY A 48 -0.72 -14.83 3.05
C GLY A 48 -1.68 -13.64 2.97
N ASP A 49 -2.96 -13.87 3.23
CA ASP A 49 -3.95 -12.80 3.29
C ASP A 49 -3.74 -11.91 4.52
N VAL A 50 -3.97 -10.60 4.37
CA VAL A 50 -3.88 -9.64 5.47
C VAL A 50 -5.18 -8.87 5.61
N SER A 51 -5.78 -8.90 6.80
CA SER A 51 -7.06 -8.24 7.04
C SER A 51 -7.13 -7.50 8.37
N GLY A 52 -8.08 -6.56 8.49
CA GLY A 52 -8.33 -5.83 9.74
C GLY A 52 -8.95 -4.45 9.60
N ASN A 53 -8.96 -3.68 10.71
CA ASN A 53 -9.72 -2.43 10.80
C ASN A 53 -8.88 -1.15 10.63
N GLY A 54 -7.57 -1.24 10.49
CA GLY A 54 -6.70 -0.06 10.48
C GLY A 54 -5.95 0.12 9.16
N TYR A 55 -4.65 0.35 9.25
CA TYR A 55 -3.76 0.46 8.11
C TYR A 55 -3.28 -0.93 7.70
N ILE A 56 -3.83 -1.45 6.63
CA ILE A 56 -3.60 -2.81 6.18
C ILE A 56 -2.76 -2.82 4.92
N GLY A 57 -1.60 -3.47 4.99
CA GLY A 57 -0.69 -3.60 3.86
C GLY A 57 -0.18 -5.02 3.67
N GLY A 58 0.03 -5.43 2.44
CA GLY A 58 0.56 -6.77 2.16
C GLY A 58 1.96 -7.00 2.73
N ILE A 59 2.78 -5.95 2.79
CA ILE A 59 4.12 -5.99 3.36
C ILE A 59 4.17 -5.21 4.69
N VAL A 60 3.76 -3.96 4.70
CA VAL A 60 3.84 -3.08 5.89
C VAL A 60 2.49 -2.39 6.12
N GLY A 61 1.94 -2.46 7.31
CA GLY A 61 0.73 -1.72 7.65
C GLY A 61 0.95 -0.21 7.62
N ASN A 62 1.95 0.29 8.37
CA ASN A 62 2.31 1.71 8.42
C ASN A 62 3.81 1.91 8.22
N ASN A 63 4.21 2.50 7.09
CA ASN A 63 5.59 2.87 6.78
C ASN A 63 5.84 4.34 7.15
N LYS A 64 6.32 4.58 8.36
CA LYS A 64 6.59 5.92 8.89
C LYS A 64 8.06 6.28 8.75
N GLY A 65 8.43 6.90 7.63
CA GLY A 65 9.79 7.34 7.31
C GLY A 65 10.76 6.22 6.97
N GLY A 66 10.27 4.97 6.85
CA GLY A 66 11.10 3.80 6.54
C GLY A 66 11.24 3.52 5.04
N LEU A 67 12.10 2.57 4.71
CA LEU A 67 12.28 2.07 3.34
C LEU A 67 11.59 0.71 3.17
N ILE A 68 10.84 0.57 2.07
CA ILE A 68 10.38 -0.71 1.53
C ILE A 68 10.97 -0.83 0.14
N GLU A 69 11.76 -1.85 -0.12
CA GLU A 69 12.46 -2.03 -1.40
C GLU A 69 12.40 -3.48 -1.86
N ALA A 70 12.19 -3.68 -3.17
CA ALA A 70 12.12 -5.00 -3.80
C ALA A 70 11.12 -5.93 -3.10
N ALA A 71 9.92 -5.43 -2.80
CA ALA A 71 8.90 -6.16 -2.08
C ALA A 71 7.77 -6.60 -3.00
N ALA A 72 7.27 -7.83 -2.80
CA ALA A 72 6.16 -8.35 -3.59
C ALA A 72 5.05 -8.91 -2.70
N ASN A 73 3.81 -8.62 -3.06
CA ASN A 73 2.61 -9.16 -2.43
C ASN A 73 1.75 -9.92 -3.44
N GLU A 74 1.38 -11.15 -3.09
CA GLU A 74 0.41 -11.98 -3.83
C GLU A 74 -0.82 -12.34 -2.98
N GLY A 75 -0.77 -12.11 -1.65
CA GLY A 75 -1.91 -12.30 -0.76
C GLY A 75 -2.98 -11.21 -0.91
N ASN A 76 -4.23 -11.55 -0.65
CA ASN A 76 -5.32 -10.58 -0.69
C ASN A 76 -5.30 -9.66 0.54
N ILE A 77 -5.67 -8.41 0.34
CA ILE A 77 -5.68 -7.39 1.38
C ILE A 77 -7.10 -6.88 1.60
N SER A 78 -7.56 -6.91 2.85
CA SER A 78 -8.90 -6.44 3.20
C SER A 78 -8.85 -5.51 4.42
N ALA A 79 -9.21 -4.24 4.22
CA ALA A 79 -9.39 -3.29 5.30
C ALA A 79 -10.89 -3.01 5.52
N ASP A 80 -11.39 -3.25 6.74
CA ASP A 80 -12.82 -3.10 7.02
C ASP A 80 -13.23 -1.63 7.17
N GLN A 81 -12.29 -0.69 7.41
CA GLN A 81 -12.67 0.69 7.73
C GLN A 81 -11.79 1.82 7.17
N GLN A 82 -10.53 1.63 6.77
CA GLN A 82 -9.67 2.78 6.45
C GLN A 82 -8.77 2.62 5.24
N LEU A 83 -7.57 2.07 5.41
CA LEU A 83 -6.52 2.12 4.41
C LEU A 83 -6.10 0.71 4.01
N ALA A 84 -6.32 0.36 2.75
CA ALA A 84 -5.86 -0.89 2.16
C ALA A 84 -4.80 -0.61 1.08
N GLY A 85 -3.64 -1.24 1.18
CA GLY A 85 -2.61 -1.17 0.15
C GLY A 85 -1.90 -2.49 -0.06
N GLY A 86 -1.62 -2.84 -1.30
CA GLY A 86 -0.96 -4.11 -1.62
C GLY A 86 0.45 -4.23 -1.00
N ILE A 87 1.14 -3.12 -0.84
CA ILE A 87 2.46 -3.05 -0.20
C ILE A 87 2.37 -2.34 1.16
N ALA A 88 1.79 -1.15 1.22
CA ALA A 88 1.65 -0.41 2.48
C ALA A 88 0.23 0.15 2.64
N GLY A 89 -0.39 -0.02 3.80
CA GLY A 89 -1.64 0.67 4.10
C GLY A 89 -1.45 2.18 4.15
N TYR A 90 -0.41 2.64 4.86
CA TYR A 90 -0.04 4.05 5.00
C TYR A 90 1.45 4.26 4.80
N ASN A 91 1.84 5.21 3.93
CA ASN A 91 3.22 5.63 3.71
C ASN A 91 3.37 7.11 4.03
N THR A 92 4.16 7.46 5.04
CA THR A 92 4.19 8.81 5.59
C THR A 92 5.57 9.24 6.08
N ASN A 93 5.73 10.55 6.34
CA ASN A 93 6.93 11.13 6.96
C ASN A 93 8.24 10.81 6.19
N GLY A 94 8.22 10.92 4.87
CA GLY A 94 9.37 10.59 4.03
C GLY A 94 9.58 9.09 3.81
N GLY A 95 8.57 8.26 4.12
CA GLY A 95 8.60 6.82 3.81
C GLY A 95 8.76 6.56 2.32
N LYS A 96 9.54 5.54 1.98
CA LYS A 96 9.85 5.20 0.59
C LYS A 96 9.38 3.79 0.26
N ILE A 97 8.72 3.66 -0.89
CA ILE A 97 8.36 2.38 -1.51
C ILE A 97 9.01 2.36 -2.89
N VAL A 98 9.90 1.42 -3.14
CA VAL A 98 10.68 1.36 -4.38
C VAL A 98 10.74 -0.07 -4.91
N ASN A 99 10.58 -0.23 -6.23
CA ASN A 99 10.67 -1.52 -6.90
C ASN A 99 9.72 -2.58 -6.30
N ALA A 100 8.49 -2.17 -5.99
CA ALA A 100 7.50 -3.03 -5.35
C ALA A 100 6.40 -3.47 -6.32
N SER A 101 5.81 -4.63 -6.07
CA SER A 101 4.75 -5.17 -6.91
C SER A 101 3.61 -5.79 -6.09
N ASN A 102 2.39 -5.64 -6.59
CA ASN A 102 1.23 -6.31 -6.05
C ASN A 102 0.47 -7.09 -7.12
N LYS A 103 0.07 -8.32 -6.77
CA LYS A 103 -0.83 -9.17 -7.57
C LYS A 103 -2.09 -9.54 -6.80
N GLY A 104 -2.09 -9.39 -5.48
CA GLY A 104 -3.24 -9.70 -4.64
C GLY A 104 -4.39 -8.72 -4.86
N ILE A 105 -5.61 -9.17 -4.60
CA ILE A 105 -6.81 -8.34 -4.65
C ILE A 105 -6.83 -7.42 -3.42
N ILE A 106 -7.16 -6.15 -3.64
CA ILE A 106 -7.27 -5.15 -2.58
C ILE A 106 -8.74 -4.79 -2.39
N THR A 107 -9.22 -4.92 -1.16
CA THR A 107 -10.58 -4.49 -0.79
C THR A 107 -10.54 -3.54 0.39
N SER A 108 -11.35 -2.47 0.35
CA SER A 108 -11.55 -1.57 1.47
C SER A 108 -13.03 -1.26 1.65
N GLY A 109 -13.58 -1.65 2.81
CA GLY A 109 -14.99 -1.46 3.13
C GLY A 109 -15.19 -0.33 4.13
N ASN A 110 -15.69 0.84 3.69
CA ASN A 110 -16.21 1.86 4.58
C ASN A 110 -17.29 2.69 3.88
N SER A 111 -18.50 2.17 3.82
CA SER A 111 -19.63 2.84 3.17
C SER A 111 -20.10 4.14 3.87
N LYS A 112 -19.52 4.49 5.02
CA LYS A 112 -19.93 5.66 5.83
C LYS A 112 -18.85 6.75 5.97
N GLY A 113 -17.70 6.60 5.34
CA GLY A 113 -16.59 7.54 5.45
C GLY A 113 -15.54 7.35 4.36
N ASP A 114 -14.44 8.08 4.47
CA ASP A 114 -13.35 7.95 3.54
C ASP A 114 -12.68 6.58 3.71
N SER A 115 -12.64 5.80 2.65
CA SER A 115 -11.78 4.64 2.52
C SER A 115 -10.80 4.87 1.39
N PHE A 116 -9.58 4.41 1.59
CA PHE A 116 -8.48 4.61 0.67
C PHE A 116 -7.94 3.24 0.27
N ALA A 117 -8.17 2.86 -0.97
CA ALA A 117 -7.67 1.62 -1.51
C ALA A 117 -6.68 1.88 -2.64
N GLY A 118 -5.51 1.30 -2.55
CA GLY A 118 -4.50 1.40 -3.59
C GLY A 118 -3.75 0.09 -3.81
N GLY A 119 -3.49 -0.25 -5.06
CA GLY A 119 -2.79 -1.49 -5.39
C GLY A 119 -1.38 -1.58 -4.78
N ILE A 120 -0.72 -0.45 -4.56
CA ILE A 120 0.56 -0.36 -3.85
C ILE A 120 0.37 0.28 -2.47
N CYS A 121 -0.31 1.41 -2.37
CA CYS A 121 -0.44 2.15 -1.11
C CYS A 121 -1.85 2.71 -0.92
N GLY A 122 -2.46 2.49 0.24
CA GLY A 122 -3.77 3.08 0.56
C GLY A 122 -3.69 4.60 0.59
N PHE A 123 -2.78 5.16 1.39
CA PHE A 123 -2.55 6.60 1.46
C PHE A 123 -1.04 6.91 1.51
N ASN A 124 -0.56 7.69 0.55
CA ASN A 124 0.80 8.21 0.50
C ASN A 124 0.79 9.69 0.92
N SER A 125 1.33 10.00 2.10
CA SER A 125 1.31 11.35 2.67
C SER A 125 2.72 11.80 3.05
N GLY A 126 3.30 12.67 2.24
CA GLY A 126 4.69 13.13 2.42
C GLY A 126 5.74 12.04 2.23
N GLY A 127 5.40 10.97 1.49
CA GLY A 127 6.29 9.86 1.16
C GLY A 127 6.66 9.82 -0.32
N SER A 128 7.16 8.67 -0.77
CA SER A 128 7.39 8.42 -2.21
C SER A 128 7.09 6.98 -2.59
N ILE A 129 6.57 6.80 -3.81
CA ILE A 129 6.38 5.52 -4.47
C ILE A 129 7.09 5.61 -5.82
N ALA A 130 8.04 4.72 -6.08
CA ALA A 130 8.80 4.73 -7.34
C ALA A 130 8.97 3.33 -7.93
N ASN A 131 9.00 3.25 -9.26
CA ASN A 131 9.28 2.02 -10.01
C ASN A 131 8.46 0.81 -9.54
N SER A 132 7.18 1.02 -9.29
CA SER A 132 6.31 0.02 -8.66
C SER A 132 5.05 -0.20 -9.50
N TYR A 133 4.48 -1.39 -9.40
CA TYR A 133 3.31 -1.69 -10.22
C TYR A 133 2.29 -2.58 -9.51
N ASN A 134 1.04 -2.45 -9.97
CA ASN A 134 -0.06 -3.30 -9.54
C ASN A 134 -0.68 -4.05 -10.72
N THR A 135 -1.00 -5.32 -10.51
CA THR A 135 -1.74 -6.15 -11.45
C THR A 135 -3.00 -6.78 -10.83
N GLY A 136 -3.16 -6.67 -9.51
CA GLY A 136 -4.34 -7.11 -8.79
C GLY A 136 -5.48 -6.09 -8.88
N ASP A 137 -6.70 -6.56 -8.77
CA ASP A 137 -7.88 -5.71 -8.75
C ASP A 137 -7.97 -4.91 -7.44
N VAL A 138 -8.48 -3.68 -7.53
CA VAL A 138 -8.66 -2.78 -6.39
C VAL A 138 -10.11 -2.35 -6.31
N THR A 139 -10.78 -2.67 -5.21
CA THR A 139 -12.19 -2.34 -5.00
C THR A 139 -12.40 -1.69 -3.63
N ALA A 140 -13.21 -0.62 -3.56
CA ALA A 140 -13.61 -0.04 -2.30
C ALA A 140 -15.07 0.47 -2.33
N ASP A 141 -15.75 0.34 -1.19
CA ASP A 141 -17.10 0.88 -1.01
C ASP A 141 -17.11 2.41 -0.80
N GLY A 142 -15.95 3.00 -0.54
CA GLY A 142 -15.78 4.42 -0.24
C GLY A 142 -15.09 5.21 -1.34
N ASN A 143 -14.50 6.38 -0.95
CA ASN A 143 -14.20 7.44 -1.89
C ASN A 143 -12.77 7.29 -2.37
N TYR A 144 -11.85 7.15 -2.47
CA TYR A 144 -10.48 7.28 -2.95
C TYR A 144 -9.86 5.93 -3.33
N VAL A 145 -10.07 5.55 -4.59
CA VAL A 145 -9.63 4.26 -5.11
C VAL A 145 -8.68 4.45 -6.28
N GLY A 146 -7.46 3.97 -6.13
CA GLY A 146 -6.44 4.07 -7.17
C GLY A 146 -5.75 2.75 -7.47
N GLY A 147 -5.44 2.51 -8.73
CA GLY A 147 -4.73 1.29 -9.12
C GLY A 147 -3.35 1.16 -8.49
N VAL A 148 -2.72 2.28 -8.13
CA VAL A 148 -1.45 2.32 -7.39
C VAL A 148 -1.64 2.94 -6.02
N CYS A 149 -2.29 4.09 -5.91
CA CYS A 149 -2.44 4.82 -4.66
C CYS A 149 -3.88 5.31 -4.48
N GLY A 150 -4.52 5.00 -3.36
CA GLY A 150 -5.85 5.52 -3.05
C GLY A 150 -5.85 7.04 -2.98
N ALA A 151 -4.97 7.62 -2.18
CA ALA A 151 -4.72 9.06 -2.17
C ALA A 151 -3.23 9.37 -2.05
N ASN A 152 -2.82 10.46 -2.70
CA ASN A 152 -1.46 10.99 -2.72
C ASN A 152 -1.49 12.46 -2.28
N ALA A 153 -0.82 12.80 -1.18
CA ALA A 153 -0.82 14.15 -0.63
C ALA A 153 0.59 14.59 -0.21
N ASN A 154 1.07 15.69 -0.80
CA ASN A 154 2.44 16.20 -0.58
C ASN A 154 3.52 15.11 -0.75
N ALA A 155 3.35 14.26 -1.76
CA ALA A 155 4.11 13.02 -1.92
C ALA A 155 4.41 12.76 -3.41
N LEU A 156 5.48 12.02 -3.70
CA LEU A 156 5.90 11.70 -5.06
C LEU A 156 5.39 10.31 -5.47
N VAL A 157 4.87 10.23 -6.70
CA VAL A 157 4.59 8.96 -7.39
C VAL A 157 5.25 9.01 -8.76
N ASP A 158 6.20 8.12 -9.05
CA ASP A 158 7.03 8.15 -10.25
C ASP A 158 7.31 6.74 -10.79
N GLY A 159 7.30 6.59 -12.12
CA GLY A 159 7.63 5.31 -12.77
C GLY A 159 6.70 4.15 -12.35
N VAL A 160 5.40 4.41 -12.24
CA VAL A 160 4.42 3.41 -11.78
C VAL A 160 3.41 3.08 -12.87
N TYR A 161 2.84 1.89 -12.79
CA TYR A 161 1.71 1.51 -13.63
C TYR A 161 0.73 0.57 -12.91
N ASN A 162 -0.49 0.49 -13.46
CA ASN A 162 -1.53 -0.44 -13.03
C ASN A 162 -2.17 -1.13 -14.24
N THR A 163 -2.39 -2.44 -14.14
CA THR A 163 -3.14 -3.22 -15.13
C THR A 163 -4.36 -3.94 -14.53
N GLY A 164 -4.52 -3.92 -13.20
CA GLY A 164 -5.69 -4.45 -12.52
C GLY A 164 -6.92 -3.57 -12.71
N ALA A 165 -8.11 -4.13 -12.56
CA ALA A 165 -9.35 -3.36 -12.54
C ALA A 165 -9.40 -2.47 -11.28
N VAL A 166 -10.01 -1.28 -11.42
CA VAL A 166 -10.19 -0.35 -10.30
C VAL A 166 -11.66 0.02 -10.20
N GLU A 167 -12.26 -0.25 -9.04
CA GLU A 167 -13.68 -0.03 -8.80
C GLU A 167 -13.91 0.66 -7.46
N GLY A 168 -14.79 1.67 -7.43
CA GLY A 168 -15.09 2.43 -6.22
C GLY A 168 -16.31 3.31 -6.39
N ALA A 169 -16.77 3.93 -5.27
CA ALA A 169 -17.95 4.78 -5.27
C ALA A 169 -17.68 6.18 -5.85
N ASP A 170 -16.51 6.78 -5.52
CA ASP A 170 -16.13 8.13 -5.93
C ASP A 170 -14.60 8.24 -6.01
N ASN A 171 -14.09 9.22 -6.76
CA ASN A 171 -12.64 9.47 -6.93
C ASN A 171 -11.86 8.20 -7.30
N VAL A 172 -12.22 7.59 -8.41
CA VAL A 172 -11.59 6.38 -8.95
C VAL A 172 -10.59 6.75 -10.03
N GLY A 173 -9.35 6.31 -9.88
CA GLY A 173 -8.28 6.58 -10.84
C GLY A 173 -7.42 5.35 -11.15
N GLY A 174 -7.01 5.19 -12.41
CA GLY A 174 -6.15 4.09 -12.82
C GLY A 174 -4.80 4.04 -12.09
N VAL A 175 -4.29 5.19 -11.65
CA VAL A 175 -3.07 5.31 -10.83
C VAL A 175 -3.41 5.83 -9.43
N ALA A 176 -4.02 7.00 -9.30
CA ALA A 176 -4.39 7.60 -8.02
C ALA A 176 -5.86 7.99 -8.00
N GLY A 177 -6.57 7.67 -6.92
CA GLY A 177 -7.94 8.13 -6.70
C GLY A 177 -7.99 9.62 -6.38
N TYR A 178 -7.02 10.11 -5.61
CA TYR A 178 -6.85 11.52 -5.29
C TYR A 178 -5.38 11.91 -5.35
N ASP A 179 -5.08 13.02 -5.99
CA ASP A 179 -3.77 13.66 -5.95
C ASP A 179 -3.91 15.11 -5.47
N GLY A 180 -3.46 15.38 -4.26
CA GLY A 180 -3.48 16.68 -3.59
C GLY A 180 -2.12 17.40 -3.63
N ASN A 181 -1.34 17.18 -4.69
CA ASN A 181 -0.04 17.80 -4.84
C ASN A 181 -0.08 18.99 -5.78
N ASP A 182 0.68 20.02 -5.45
CA ASP A 182 1.13 21.02 -6.42
C ASP A 182 2.27 20.49 -7.33
N CYS A 183 2.65 19.21 -7.18
CA CYS A 183 3.77 18.57 -7.88
C CYS A 183 3.31 17.39 -8.76
N LEU A 184 3.86 17.34 -9.96
CA LEU A 184 3.51 16.47 -11.07
C LEU A 184 3.55 14.96 -10.75
N LEU A 185 2.49 14.27 -11.13
CA LEU A 185 2.46 12.82 -11.29
C LEU A 185 3.20 12.46 -12.59
N TYR A 186 4.29 11.72 -12.50
CA TYR A 186 4.94 11.17 -13.69
C TYR A 186 4.52 9.70 -13.86
N THR A 187 3.75 9.44 -14.90
CA THR A 187 3.45 8.07 -15.36
C THR A 187 4.20 7.82 -16.66
N SER A 188 4.90 6.72 -16.77
CA SER A 188 5.31 6.24 -18.08
C SER A 188 4.07 5.66 -18.76
N ASP A 189 3.68 6.16 -19.93
CA ASP A 189 2.63 5.56 -20.73
C ASP A 189 3.00 4.10 -21.05
N ALA A 190 2.26 3.18 -20.45
CA ALA A 190 2.23 1.80 -20.89
C ALA A 190 1.08 1.68 -21.92
N ALA A 191 1.24 2.38 -23.04
CA ALA A 191 0.32 2.28 -24.15
C ALA A 191 1.15 2.17 -25.42
N ASP A 192 1.40 0.92 -25.86
CA ASP A 192 1.28 0.48 -27.25
C ASP A 192 1.30 -1.07 -27.27
#